data_3a8c0158c2a473af089d70e8d2713d90
#
_entry.id   3a8c0158c2a473af089d70e8d2713d90
#
_cell.length_a   1.000
_cell.length_b   1.000
_cell.length_c   1.000
_cell.angle_alpha   90.00
_cell.angle_beta   90.00
_cell.angle_gamma   90.00
#
_symmetry.space_group_name_H-M   'P 1'
#
loop_
_entity.id
_entity.type
_entity.pdbx_description
1 polymer ?
#
loop_
_entity_poly.entity_id
_entity_poly.type
_entity_poly.pdbx_seq_one_letter_code
_entity_poly.pdbx_strand_id
1 'polypeptide(L)'
;HVFQYDRFKSFQENEYVSGIFGGSKTKLFWKEKEFALNWFEAKGKIETFFMQLNLEIYWKKPQSFIDYELFHSSRSAQIYTKTNKLLGIFGQINPIVANQFHLSSELYLFEFNIQIIKSSSQHNKLVFYKEYSFYPKVIKNLSFLIETNIEFEKIQKLLYLNGTELLSEVNLLDQFKGPAI
;
A
#
# COMPACT_ATOMS: atom_id res chain seq x y z
N HIS A 1 8.19 1.80 21.79
CA HIS A 1 9.44 1.04 21.83
C HIS A 1 9.16 -0.44 21.99
N VAL A 2 9.81 -1.27 21.16
CA VAL A 2 9.74 -2.73 21.21
C VAL A 2 11.15 -3.26 21.51
N PHE A 3 11.24 -4.10 22.50
CA PHE A 3 12.50 -4.69 22.94
C PHE A 3 12.58 -6.11 22.45
N GLN A 4 13.66 -6.46 21.75
CA GLN A 4 13.88 -7.79 21.20
C GLN A 4 15.31 -8.26 21.50
N TYR A 5 15.49 -9.57 21.67
CA TYR A 5 16.80 -10.17 21.67
C TYR A 5 17.14 -10.64 20.26
N ASP A 6 18.28 -10.23 19.75
CA ASP A 6 18.83 -10.76 18.51
C ASP A 6 19.29 -12.22 18.72
N ARG A 7 19.52 -12.95 17.61
CA ARG A 7 20.03 -14.33 17.59
C ARG A 7 21.30 -14.52 18.44
N PHE A 8 22.06 -13.47 18.64
CA PHE A 8 23.25 -13.40 19.47
C PHE A 8 22.97 -12.98 20.92
N LYS A 9 21.69 -12.95 21.37
CA LYS A 9 21.26 -12.46 22.69
C LYS A 9 21.67 -11.02 22.98
N SER A 10 21.94 -10.24 21.95
CA SER A 10 22.12 -8.79 22.07
C SER A 10 20.75 -8.13 22.20
N PHE A 11 20.65 -7.19 23.13
CA PHE A 11 19.44 -6.42 23.38
C PHE A 11 19.30 -5.35 22.29
N GLN A 12 18.16 -5.36 21.59
CA GLN A 12 17.82 -4.36 20.59
C GLN A 12 16.52 -3.66 20.96
N GLU A 13 16.53 -2.35 20.88
CA GLU A 13 15.39 -1.49 21.06
C GLU A 13 14.99 -0.91 19.69
N ASN A 14 13.75 -1.13 19.29
CA ASN A 14 13.20 -0.63 18.05
C ASN A 14 11.99 0.27 18.33
N GLU A 15 11.91 1.38 17.61
CA GLU A 15 10.76 2.28 17.65
C GLU A 15 9.78 1.93 16.53
N TYR A 16 8.53 1.67 16.91
CA TYR A 16 7.43 1.44 15.97
C TYR A 16 6.32 2.46 16.16
N VAL A 17 5.66 2.81 15.08
CA VAL A 17 4.37 3.50 15.09
C VAL A 17 3.30 2.54 14.61
N SER A 18 2.28 2.36 15.42
CA SER A 18 1.14 1.49 15.10
C SER A 18 -0.14 2.30 15.18
N GLY A 19 -1.13 1.90 14.40
CA GLY A 19 -2.42 2.55 14.43
C GLY A 19 -3.52 1.73 13.79
N ILE A 20 -4.74 2.18 14.02
CA ILE A 20 -5.96 1.60 13.47
C ILE A 20 -6.82 2.71 12.89
N PHE A 21 -7.41 2.47 11.74
CA PHE A 21 -8.38 3.38 11.13
C PHE A 21 -9.39 2.60 10.29
N GLY A 22 -10.53 3.19 10.03
CA GLY A 22 -11.58 2.57 9.25
C GLY A 22 -12.97 3.02 9.67
N GLY A 23 -13.98 2.21 9.35
CA GLY A 23 -15.37 2.50 9.60
C GLY A 23 -16.07 3.20 8.43
N SER A 24 -17.30 3.66 8.64
CA SER A 24 -18.07 4.34 7.60
C SER A 24 -17.58 5.78 7.41
N LYS A 25 -17.54 6.22 6.16
CA LYS A 25 -17.32 7.63 5.85
C LYS A 25 -18.49 8.44 6.39
N THR A 26 -18.19 9.52 7.09
CA THR A 26 -19.21 10.47 7.54
C THR A 26 -19.94 11.04 6.34
N LYS A 27 -21.26 10.99 6.35
CA LYS A 27 -22.09 11.60 5.31
C LYS A 27 -21.84 13.11 5.29
N LEU A 28 -21.32 13.62 4.18
CA LEU A 28 -21.24 15.06 3.94
C LEU A 28 -22.59 15.63 3.51
N PHE A 29 -23.43 14.80 2.89
CA PHE A 29 -24.76 15.19 2.42
C PHE A 29 -25.81 14.15 2.79
N TRP A 30 -27.04 14.60 3.10
CA TRP A 30 -28.18 13.77 3.50
C TRP A 30 -28.57 12.68 2.46
N LYS A 31 -28.17 12.83 1.21
CA LYS A 31 -28.49 11.93 0.10
C LYS A 31 -27.40 10.88 -0.15
N GLU A 32 -26.23 10.98 0.47
CA GLU A 32 -25.15 10.04 0.27
C GLU A 32 -25.39 8.77 1.10
N LYS A 33 -25.17 7.61 0.47
CA LYS A 33 -25.15 6.33 1.19
C LYS A 33 -23.88 6.25 2.03
N GLU A 34 -23.97 5.62 3.20
CA GLU A 34 -22.79 5.29 3.98
C GLU A 34 -22.01 4.20 3.24
N PHE A 35 -20.77 4.50 2.91
CA PHE A 35 -19.84 3.53 2.37
C PHE A 35 -18.74 3.30 3.40
N ALA A 36 -18.51 2.04 3.69
CA ALA A 36 -17.35 1.67 4.46
C ALA A 36 -16.07 1.87 3.65
N LEU A 37 -14.97 2.13 4.36
CA LEU A 37 -13.66 2.27 3.74
C LEU A 37 -13.26 0.92 3.12
N ASN A 38 -13.01 0.88 1.81
CA ASN A 38 -12.55 -0.33 1.15
C ASN A 38 -11.02 -0.48 1.21
N TRP A 39 -10.52 -1.68 0.86
CA TRP A 39 -9.10 -2.00 0.86
C TRP A 39 -8.24 -1.04 0.03
N PHE A 40 -8.68 -0.70 -1.18
CA PHE A 40 -7.91 0.16 -2.09
C PHE A 40 -7.85 1.60 -1.59
N GLU A 41 -8.95 2.10 -1.03
CA GLU A 41 -8.97 3.44 -0.43
C GLU A 41 -8.08 3.51 0.81
N ALA A 42 -8.11 2.48 1.65
CA ALA A 42 -7.25 2.39 2.83
C ALA A 42 -5.77 2.32 2.43
N LYS A 43 -5.44 1.50 1.43
CA LYS A 43 -4.10 1.41 0.84
C LYS A 43 -3.64 2.77 0.29
N GLY A 44 -4.49 3.47 -0.46
CA GLY A 44 -4.20 4.79 -1.01
C GLY A 44 -3.89 5.85 0.07
N LYS A 45 -4.53 5.76 1.26
CA LYS A 45 -4.19 6.64 2.40
C LYS A 45 -2.76 6.39 2.90
N ILE A 46 -2.35 5.13 2.98
CA ILE A 46 -0.98 4.77 3.37
C ILE A 46 0.03 5.23 2.30
N GLU A 47 -0.29 5.05 1.03
CA GLU A 47 0.54 5.53 -0.08
C GLU A 47 0.70 7.05 -0.04
N THR A 48 -0.40 7.79 0.20
CA THR A 48 -0.36 9.25 0.35
C THR A 48 0.51 9.68 1.54
N PHE A 49 0.42 8.97 2.67
CA PHE A 49 1.26 9.24 3.84
C PHE A 49 2.75 9.12 3.50
N PHE A 50 3.18 8.02 2.85
CA PHE A 50 4.58 7.83 2.47
C PHE A 50 5.02 8.78 1.35
N MET A 51 4.13 9.13 0.44
CA MET A 51 4.40 10.15 -0.58
C MET A 51 4.69 11.52 0.04
N GLN A 52 3.95 11.93 1.09
CA GLN A 52 4.22 13.17 1.83
C GLN A 52 5.57 13.16 2.55
N LEU A 53 6.06 11.98 2.93
CA LEU A 53 7.40 11.80 3.50
C LEU A 53 8.51 11.69 2.42
N ASN A 54 8.18 11.84 1.13
CA ASN A 54 9.08 11.60 -0.01
C ASN A 54 9.73 10.21 0.03
N LEU A 55 8.99 9.20 0.47
CA LEU A 55 9.45 7.83 0.60
C LEU A 55 8.76 6.93 -0.44
N GLU A 56 9.55 6.40 -1.37
CA GLU A 56 9.07 5.38 -2.32
C GLU A 56 8.92 4.04 -1.62
N ILE A 57 7.73 3.46 -1.71
CA ILE A 57 7.38 2.19 -1.06
C ILE A 57 6.99 1.13 -2.10
N TYR A 58 7.19 -0.14 -1.74
CA TYR A 58 6.82 -1.31 -2.53
C TYR A 58 6.01 -2.28 -1.68
N TRP A 59 4.93 -2.80 -2.26
CA TRP A 59 4.03 -3.73 -1.61
C TRP A 59 4.42 -5.17 -1.94
N LYS A 60 4.47 -6.05 -0.93
CA LYS A 60 4.68 -7.48 -1.11
C LYS A 60 3.68 -8.27 -0.29
N LYS A 61 3.30 -9.45 -0.79
CA LYS A 61 2.53 -10.40 0.02
C LYS A 61 3.33 -10.80 1.25
N PRO A 62 2.70 -10.94 2.44
CA PRO A 62 3.37 -11.46 3.61
C PRO A 62 3.91 -12.87 3.33
N GLN A 63 5.16 -13.13 3.70
CA GLN A 63 5.80 -14.43 3.46
C GLN A 63 5.31 -15.51 4.42
N SER A 64 4.82 -15.12 5.60
CA SER A 64 4.26 -16.02 6.60
C SER A 64 3.04 -15.36 7.24
N PHE A 65 1.92 -16.10 7.33
CA PHE A 65 0.72 -15.64 8.05
C PHE A 65 0.78 -15.97 9.54
N ILE A 66 1.71 -16.81 9.98
CA ILE A 66 1.81 -17.28 11.35
C ILE A 66 2.10 -16.13 12.32
N ASP A 67 2.87 -15.14 11.89
CA ASP A 67 3.22 -13.97 12.71
C ASP A 67 2.17 -12.85 12.66
N TYR A 68 1.09 -13.02 11.88
CA TYR A 68 0.12 -11.95 11.62
C TYR A 68 -1.33 -12.40 11.79
N GLU A 69 -1.63 -13.11 12.88
CA GLU A 69 -3.00 -13.57 13.18
C GLU A 69 -4.04 -12.42 13.26
N LEU A 70 -3.57 -11.20 13.54
CA LEU A 70 -4.39 -10.00 13.58
C LEU A 70 -4.89 -9.54 12.21
N PHE A 71 -4.26 -9.98 11.13
CA PHE A 71 -4.53 -9.49 9.79
C PHE A 71 -5.34 -10.48 8.94
N HIS A 72 -6.16 -9.93 8.06
CA HIS A 72 -6.89 -10.71 7.06
C HIS A 72 -5.92 -11.37 6.08
N SER A 73 -6.10 -12.67 5.79
CA SER A 73 -5.17 -13.50 5.01
C SER A 73 -4.89 -12.99 3.58
N SER A 74 -5.85 -12.34 2.94
CA SER A 74 -5.72 -11.85 1.55
C SER A 74 -5.76 -10.33 1.43
N ARG A 75 -6.04 -9.60 2.53
CA ARG A 75 -6.07 -8.13 2.56
C ARG A 75 -5.06 -7.59 3.54
N SER A 76 -3.85 -8.09 3.40
CA SER A 76 -2.68 -7.62 4.15
C SER A 76 -1.46 -7.61 3.24
N ALA A 77 -0.52 -6.72 3.51
CA ALA A 77 0.69 -6.57 2.74
C ALA A 77 1.84 -6.06 3.61
N GLN A 78 3.02 -6.51 3.32
CA GLN A 78 4.26 -5.96 3.84
C GLN A 78 4.70 -4.80 2.95
N ILE A 79 5.24 -3.76 3.59
CA ILE A 79 5.72 -2.56 2.92
C ILE A 79 7.25 -2.54 3.00
N TYR A 80 7.88 -2.35 1.86
CA TYR A 80 9.33 -2.28 1.71
C TYR A 80 9.76 -0.94 1.15
N THR A 81 10.96 -0.51 1.52
CA THR A 81 11.63 0.64 0.91
C THR A 81 12.24 0.25 -0.43
N LYS A 82 12.67 1.23 -1.23
CA LYS A 82 13.44 1.03 -2.48
C LYS A 82 14.71 0.19 -2.26
N THR A 83 15.32 0.27 -1.10
CA THR A 83 16.49 -0.53 -0.72
C THR A 83 16.13 -1.92 -0.20
N ASN A 84 14.88 -2.37 -0.40
CA ASN A 84 14.36 -3.67 0.03
C ASN A 84 14.42 -3.93 1.55
N LYS A 85 14.38 -2.87 2.38
CA LYS A 85 14.24 -3.00 3.83
C LYS A 85 12.76 -3.09 4.18
N LEU A 86 12.39 -4.02 5.06
CA LEU A 86 11.01 -4.16 5.55
C LEU A 86 10.68 -2.96 6.44
N LEU A 87 9.78 -2.11 5.97
CA LEU A 87 9.32 -0.92 6.66
C LEU A 87 8.24 -1.26 7.68
N GLY A 88 7.38 -2.21 7.35
CA GLY A 88 6.31 -2.66 8.24
C GLY A 88 5.20 -3.42 7.53
N ILE A 89 4.07 -3.51 8.19
CA ILE A 89 2.87 -4.21 7.71
C ILE A 89 1.66 -3.30 7.74
N PHE A 90 0.77 -3.52 6.80
CA PHE A 90 -0.55 -2.92 6.72
C PHE A 90 -1.58 -3.94 6.29
N GLY A 91 -2.76 -3.91 6.87
CA GLY A 91 -3.82 -4.85 6.49
C GLY A 91 -5.16 -4.59 7.17
N GLN A 92 -6.19 -5.23 6.62
CA GLN A 92 -7.49 -5.30 7.26
C GLN A 92 -7.41 -6.21 8.48
N ILE A 93 -8.16 -5.90 9.53
CA ILE A 93 -8.27 -6.76 10.71
C ILE A 93 -8.84 -8.13 10.33
N ASN A 94 -8.36 -9.17 10.96
CA ASN A 94 -8.94 -10.51 10.83
C ASN A 94 -10.38 -10.48 11.37
N PRO A 95 -11.39 -10.93 10.59
CA PRO A 95 -12.79 -10.93 11.01
C PRO A 95 -13.04 -11.71 12.31
N ILE A 96 -12.28 -12.77 12.57
CA ILE A 96 -12.40 -13.54 13.82
C ILE A 96 -12.02 -12.68 15.01
N VAL A 97 -10.88 -11.97 14.90
CA VAL A 97 -10.40 -11.05 15.94
C VAL A 97 -11.37 -9.88 16.11
N ALA A 98 -11.83 -9.27 15.00
CA ALA A 98 -12.80 -8.19 15.05
C ALA A 98 -14.07 -8.60 15.82
N ASN A 99 -14.61 -9.79 15.57
CA ASN A 99 -15.79 -10.31 16.26
C ASN A 99 -15.55 -10.52 17.76
N GLN A 100 -14.38 -11.00 18.16
CA GLN A 100 -14.04 -11.16 19.59
C GLN A 100 -14.07 -9.85 20.37
N PHE A 101 -13.69 -8.75 19.71
CA PHE A 101 -13.69 -7.41 20.31
C PHE A 101 -14.93 -6.58 19.97
N HIS A 102 -15.95 -7.17 19.33
CA HIS A 102 -17.16 -6.47 18.88
C HIS A 102 -16.87 -5.28 17.96
N LEU A 103 -15.82 -5.38 17.14
CA LEU A 103 -15.40 -4.35 16.20
C LEU A 103 -15.93 -4.61 14.79
N SER A 104 -16.01 -3.56 13.99
CA SER A 104 -16.25 -3.68 12.55
C SER A 104 -15.10 -4.43 11.88
N SER A 105 -15.42 -5.35 10.97
CA SER A 105 -14.41 -6.04 10.13
C SER A 105 -13.73 -5.11 9.12
N GLU A 106 -14.20 -3.89 8.95
CA GLU A 106 -13.71 -2.91 7.98
C GLU A 106 -12.73 -1.91 8.61
N LEU A 107 -11.96 -2.42 9.56
CA LEU A 107 -10.86 -1.70 10.19
C LEU A 107 -9.53 -2.15 9.59
N TYR A 108 -8.63 -1.20 9.46
CA TYR A 108 -7.29 -1.39 8.91
C TYR A 108 -6.27 -1.03 9.99
N LEU A 109 -5.28 -1.92 10.11
CA LEU A 109 -4.19 -1.79 11.08
C LEU A 109 -2.89 -1.57 10.33
N PHE A 110 -1.99 -0.83 10.94
CA PHE A 110 -0.63 -0.70 10.45
C PHE A 110 0.37 -0.69 11.60
N GLU A 111 1.58 -1.14 11.28
CA GLU A 111 2.73 -1.04 12.15
C GLU A 111 3.97 -0.76 11.30
N PHE A 112 4.68 0.33 11.59
CA PHE A 112 5.84 0.78 10.82
C PHE A 112 7.03 1.06 11.72
N ASN A 113 8.22 0.65 11.28
CA ASN A 113 9.47 0.92 11.95
C ASN A 113 9.91 2.37 11.68
N ILE A 114 9.95 3.19 12.73
CA ILE A 114 10.29 4.62 12.64
C ILE A 114 11.74 4.83 12.22
N GLN A 115 12.67 3.99 12.68
CA GLN A 115 14.09 4.14 12.35
C GLN A 115 14.33 3.93 10.86
N ILE A 116 13.60 2.98 10.24
CA ILE A 116 13.67 2.76 8.81
C ILE A 116 13.05 3.92 8.04
N ILE A 117 11.92 4.46 8.50
CA ILE A 117 11.33 5.67 7.92
C ILE A 117 12.34 6.83 7.96
N LYS A 118 12.90 7.13 9.12
CA LYS A 118 13.89 8.21 9.31
C LYS A 118 15.11 8.04 8.40
N SER A 119 15.66 6.82 8.32
CA SER A 119 16.86 6.55 7.52
C SER A 119 16.62 6.53 6.00
N SER A 120 15.39 6.27 5.58
CA SER A 120 15.04 6.13 4.15
C SER A 120 14.35 7.37 3.59
N SER A 121 13.80 8.22 4.44
CA SER A 121 13.17 9.48 4.07
C SER A 121 14.22 10.48 3.59
N GLN A 122 14.05 10.96 2.36
CA GLN A 122 14.94 11.98 1.78
C GLN A 122 14.47 13.36 2.22
N HIS A 123 14.88 13.79 3.41
CA HIS A 123 14.47 15.08 4.01
C HIS A 123 14.86 16.32 3.17
N ASN A 124 15.82 16.18 2.25
CA ASN A 124 16.37 17.28 1.48
C ASN A 124 16.01 17.27 -0.01
N LYS A 125 14.97 16.53 -0.41
CA LYS A 125 14.53 16.62 -1.79
C LYS A 125 13.80 17.95 -2.00
N LEU A 126 14.55 18.95 -2.44
CA LEU A 126 13.96 20.22 -2.88
C LEU A 126 12.97 19.91 -4.02
N VAL A 127 11.75 20.33 -3.85
CA VAL A 127 10.74 20.26 -4.91
C VAL A 127 11.03 21.41 -5.86
N PHE A 128 11.65 21.10 -7.00
CA PHE A 128 11.83 22.09 -8.06
C PHE A 128 10.54 22.22 -8.86
N TYR A 129 10.21 23.45 -9.20
CA TYR A 129 9.12 23.71 -10.15
C TYR A 129 9.45 23.04 -11.48
N LYS A 130 8.52 22.26 -12.00
CA LYS A 130 8.57 21.70 -13.35
C LYS A 130 7.43 22.32 -14.15
N GLU A 131 7.75 22.92 -15.29
CA GLU A 131 6.73 23.48 -16.17
C GLU A 131 5.72 22.39 -16.56
N TYR A 132 4.45 22.76 -16.53
CA TYR A 132 3.39 21.89 -17.01
C TYR A 132 3.33 21.91 -18.54
N SER A 133 2.91 20.78 -19.11
CA SER A 133 2.73 20.68 -20.56
C SER A 133 1.55 21.54 -21.02
N PHE A 134 1.76 22.35 -22.07
CA PHE A 134 0.69 23.09 -22.76
C PHE A 134 -0.14 22.19 -23.69
N TYR A 135 0.32 20.98 -23.96
CA TYR A 135 -0.39 20.03 -24.81
C TYR A 135 -1.39 19.20 -24.00
N PRO A 136 -2.60 18.93 -24.55
CA PRO A 136 -3.57 18.08 -23.89
C PRO A 136 -3.02 16.65 -23.73
N LYS A 137 -3.43 15.97 -22.64
CA LYS A 137 -3.10 14.56 -22.44
C LYS A 137 -3.75 13.69 -23.52
N VAL A 138 -2.98 12.78 -24.08
CA VAL A 138 -3.48 11.70 -24.96
C VAL A 138 -3.65 10.44 -24.14
N ILE A 139 -4.87 9.90 -24.08
CA ILE A 139 -5.18 8.66 -23.36
C ILE A 139 -5.30 7.54 -24.40
N LYS A 140 -4.61 6.43 -24.16
CA LYS A 140 -4.69 5.22 -24.97
C LYS A 140 -5.06 4.03 -24.09
N ASN A 141 -6.09 3.29 -24.47
CA ASN A 141 -6.49 2.06 -23.82
C ASN A 141 -5.82 0.88 -24.55
N LEU A 142 -5.21 -0.01 -23.79
CA LEU A 142 -4.61 -1.24 -24.28
C LEU A 142 -5.28 -2.41 -23.59
N SER A 143 -5.59 -3.46 -24.35
CA SER A 143 -6.14 -4.71 -23.81
C SER A 143 -5.21 -5.87 -24.20
N PHE A 144 -4.88 -6.70 -23.23
CA PHE A 144 -4.04 -7.89 -23.47
C PHE A 144 -4.56 -9.09 -22.71
N LEU A 145 -4.28 -10.26 -23.23
CA LEU A 145 -4.46 -11.53 -22.55
C LEU A 145 -3.15 -11.91 -21.87
N ILE A 146 -3.23 -12.22 -20.58
CA ILE A 146 -2.08 -12.59 -19.77
C ILE A 146 -2.42 -13.80 -18.89
N GLU A 147 -1.41 -14.53 -18.47
CA GLU A 147 -1.57 -15.60 -17.48
C GLU A 147 -1.95 -15.01 -16.11
N THR A 148 -2.78 -15.72 -15.36
CA THR A 148 -3.29 -15.26 -14.06
C THR A 148 -2.24 -15.12 -12.95
N ASN A 149 -1.06 -15.70 -13.15
CA ASN A 149 0.09 -15.62 -12.24
C ASN A 149 0.92 -14.32 -12.42
N ILE A 150 0.64 -13.53 -13.48
CA ILE A 150 1.35 -12.29 -13.76
C ILE A 150 0.68 -11.15 -13.01
N GLU A 151 1.44 -10.53 -12.11
CA GLU A 151 0.98 -9.36 -11.36
C GLU A 151 1.00 -8.10 -12.22
N PHE A 152 0.00 -7.24 -12.07
CA PHE A 152 -0.09 -5.97 -12.81
C PHE A 152 1.16 -5.09 -12.64
N GLU A 153 1.81 -5.11 -11.48
CA GLU A 153 3.03 -4.36 -11.22
C GLU A 153 4.16 -4.70 -12.21
N LYS A 154 4.27 -5.98 -12.63
CA LYS A 154 5.26 -6.40 -13.65
C LYS A 154 4.97 -5.78 -15.02
N ILE A 155 3.68 -5.75 -15.39
CA ILE A 155 3.24 -5.15 -16.65
C ILE A 155 3.49 -3.64 -16.62
N GLN A 156 3.11 -2.98 -15.54
CA GLN A 156 3.31 -1.55 -15.35
C GLN A 156 4.80 -1.17 -15.44
N LYS A 157 5.68 -1.91 -14.78
CA LYS A 157 7.14 -1.72 -14.88
C LYS A 157 7.66 -1.88 -16.31
N LEU A 158 7.19 -2.91 -17.02
CA LEU A 158 7.58 -3.15 -18.40
C LEU A 158 7.13 -2.02 -19.33
N LEU A 159 5.92 -1.50 -19.14
CA LEU A 159 5.42 -0.36 -19.88
C LEU A 159 6.24 0.91 -19.62
N TYR A 160 6.60 1.19 -18.36
CA TYR A 160 7.46 2.34 -18.05
C TYR A 160 8.90 2.17 -18.59
N LEU A 161 9.46 0.96 -18.57
CA LEU A 161 10.80 0.69 -19.09
C LEU A 161 10.88 0.86 -20.62
N ASN A 162 9.82 0.50 -21.35
CA ASN A 162 9.76 0.60 -22.81
C ASN A 162 9.00 1.85 -23.27
N GLY A 163 8.38 2.57 -22.38
CA GLY A 163 7.72 3.84 -22.63
C GLY A 163 8.75 4.94 -22.90
N THR A 164 8.36 5.93 -23.70
CA THR A 164 9.16 7.14 -23.87
C THR A 164 8.98 8.09 -22.70
N GLU A 165 9.74 9.18 -22.65
CA GLU A 165 9.57 10.26 -21.66
C GLU A 165 8.16 10.88 -21.68
N LEU A 166 7.39 10.63 -22.74
CA LEU A 166 6.01 11.08 -22.88
C LEU A 166 5.01 10.23 -22.11
N LEU A 167 5.39 9.02 -21.66
CA LEU A 167 4.54 8.16 -20.85
C LEU A 167 4.50 8.67 -19.43
N SER A 168 3.43 9.38 -19.08
CA SER A 168 3.28 9.99 -17.76
C SER A 168 2.63 9.06 -16.73
N GLU A 169 1.68 8.20 -17.16
CA GLU A 169 0.87 7.43 -16.23
C GLU A 169 0.36 6.13 -16.88
N VAL A 170 0.35 5.04 -16.10
CA VAL A 170 -0.22 3.75 -16.48
C VAL A 170 -1.18 3.29 -15.38
N ASN A 171 -2.46 3.18 -15.71
CA ASN A 171 -3.51 2.77 -14.79
C ASN A 171 -4.18 1.49 -15.24
N LEU A 172 -4.49 0.61 -14.29
CA LEU A 172 -5.37 -0.53 -14.53
C LEU A 172 -6.81 -0.03 -14.54
N LEU A 173 -7.50 -0.20 -15.67
CA LEU A 173 -8.91 0.18 -15.79
C LEU A 173 -9.82 -0.95 -15.34
N ASP A 174 -9.58 -2.16 -15.84
CA ASP A 174 -10.41 -3.31 -15.60
C ASP A 174 -9.62 -4.62 -15.68
N GLN A 175 -10.10 -5.64 -14.99
CA GLN A 175 -9.58 -6.99 -15.05
C GLN A 175 -10.74 -7.99 -15.15
N PHE A 176 -10.83 -8.66 -16.27
CA PHE A 176 -11.82 -9.71 -16.48
C PHE A 176 -11.15 -11.10 -16.33
N LYS A 177 -11.86 -12.01 -15.64
CA LYS A 177 -11.50 -13.42 -15.53
C LYS A 177 -12.74 -14.22 -15.87
N GLY A 178 -12.71 -15.00 -16.93
CA GLY A 178 -13.86 -15.79 -17.37
C GLY A 178 -13.47 -17.09 -18.05
N PRO A 179 -14.39 -18.05 -18.15
CA PRO A 179 -14.13 -19.34 -18.79
C PRO A 179 -13.94 -19.27 -20.31
N ALA A 180 -14.13 -18.10 -20.92
CA ALA A 180 -13.98 -17.87 -22.35
C ALA A 180 -12.63 -17.21 -22.72
N ILE A 181 -11.74 -17.06 -21.74
CA ILE A 181 -10.38 -16.49 -21.93
C ILE A 181 -9.37 -17.44 -21.31
#